data_60ad537f517067e4751e524e1d907b0c
#
_entry.id   60ad537f517067e4751e524e1d907b0c
#
_cell.length_a   1.000
_cell.length_b   1.000
_cell.length_c   1.000
_cell.angle_alpha   90.00
_cell.angle_beta   90.00
_cell.angle_gamma   90.00
#
_symmetry.space_group_name_H-M   'P 1'
#
loop_
_entity.id
_entity.type
_entity.pdbx_description
1 polymer ?
#
loop_
_entity_poly.entity_id
_entity_poly.type
_entity_poly.pdbx_seq_one_letter_code
_entity_poly.pdbx_strand_id
1 'polypeptide(L)'
;VGVAFDGDADRLIAVDEHGDVIDGDMILCALAKYFDAQGKLPCRTAVGTSHTNMAIENDLKAHGISLVRTDIGDKYVLARLLEKGYSLGGEQSGHIILKDYATTGDGILTAIALTNMLISENKTLAEGVKIPLYPQENKNVPVEDKFRVINSEELSKQVAKYNAALAGKGRLMIRASGTEPKIKLYVNTNASDKADAEKLNADLRVASEALLD
;
A
#
# COMPACT_ATOMS: atom_id res chain seq x y z
N VAL A 1 -17.07 3.91 -15.18
CA VAL A 1 -16.37 4.16 -13.91
C VAL A 1 -17.36 4.10 -12.76
N GLY A 2 -17.10 3.28 -11.77
CA GLY A 2 -17.82 3.25 -10.51
C GLY A 2 -16.93 3.79 -9.39
N VAL A 3 -17.55 4.44 -8.37
CA VAL A 3 -16.88 4.85 -7.13
C VAL A 3 -17.71 4.42 -5.95
N ALA A 4 -17.05 3.94 -4.91
CA ALA A 4 -17.68 3.55 -3.65
C ALA A 4 -16.97 4.24 -2.49
N PHE A 5 -17.76 4.74 -1.56
CA PHE A 5 -17.29 5.35 -0.32
C PHE A 5 -17.69 4.46 0.86
N ASP A 6 -16.95 4.51 1.94
CA ASP A 6 -17.33 3.87 3.17
C ASP A 6 -18.31 4.75 4.01
N GLY A 7 -18.60 4.35 5.23
CA GLY A 7 -19.71 4.93 6.01
C GLY A 7 -19.59 6.42 6.34
N ASP A 8 -18.36 6.93 6.48
CA ASP A 8 -18.05 8.34 6.76
C ASP A 8 -17.35 9.04 5.57
N ALA A 9 -17.28 8.33 4.43
CA ALA A 9 -16.74 8.81 3.15
C ALA A 9 -15.27 9.30 3.21
N ASP A 10 -14.49 8.81 4.17
CA ASP A 10 -13.07 9.12 4.28
C ASP A 10 -12.20 8.27 3.33
N ARG A 11 -12.80 7.22 2.70
CA ARG A 11 -12.17 6.29 1.76
C ARG A 11 -12.88 6.25 0.43
N LEU A 12 -12.10 5.98 -0.61
CA LEU A 12 -12.56 5.74 -1.98
C LEU A 12 -11.99 4.44 -2.53
N ILE A 13 -12.86 3.58 -3.03
CA ILE A 13 -12.52 2.49 -3.94
C ILE A 13 -13.21 2.74 -5.27
N ALA A 14 -12.51 2.54 -6.37
CA ALA A 14 -13.08 2.72 -7.69
C ALA A 14 -13.18 1.39 -8.45
N VAL A 15 -14.00 1.38 -9.50
CA VAL A 15 -14.15 0.25 -10.42
C VAL A 15 -14.03 0.77 -11.85
N ASP A 16 -13.16 0.18 -12.61
CA ASP A 16 -12.91 0.58 -14.00
C ASP A 16 -14.00 0.12 -14.96
N GLU A 17 -13.87 0.45 -16.24
CA GLU A 17 -14.80 0.13 -17.31
C GLU A 17 -14.88 -1.39 -17.62
N HIS A 18 -13.96 -2.18 -17.10
CA HIS A 18 -13.91 -3.64 -17.25
C HIS A 18 -14.48 -4.38 -16.04
N GLY A 19 -14.82 -3.64 -14.96
CA GLY A 19 -15.29 -4.21 -13.70
C GLY A 19 -14.16 -4.57 -12.73
N ASP A 20 -12.92 -4.17 -13.02
CA ASP A 20 -11.78 -4.41 -12.14
C ASP A 20 -11.72 -3.36 -11.01
N VAL A 21 -11.42 -3.83 -9.82
CA VAL A 21 -11.30 -2.97 -8.63
C VAL A 21 -9.98 -2.19 -8.68
N ILE A 22 -10.08 -0.89 -8.49
CA ILE A 22 -8.97 0.04 -8.34
C ILE A 22 -8.89 0.44 -6.86
N ASP A 23 -7.89 -0.07 -6.17
CA ASP A 23 -7.68 0.18 -4.75
C ASP A 23 -6.90 1.48 -4.46
N GLY A 24 -6.76 1.81 -3.18
CA GLY A 24 -6.08 3.03 -2.76
C GLY A 24 -4.60 3.09 -3.15
N ASP A 25 -3.93 1.96 -3.28
CA ASP A 25 -2.54 1.89 -3.72
C ASP A 25 -2.40 2.34 -5.19
N MET A 26 -3.29 1.86 -6.07
CA MET A 26 -3.33 2.26 -7.47
C MET A 26 -3.68 3.75 -7.61
N ILE A 27 -4.68 4.22 -6.84
CA ILE A 27 -5.09 5.64 -6.83
C ILE A 27 -3.93 6.53 -6.36
N LEU A 28 -3.27 6.17 -5.26
CA LEU A 28 -2.10 6.89 -4.75
C LEU A 28 -1.00 7.02 -5.81
N CYS A 29 -0.70 5.92 -6.51
CA CYS A 29 0.32 5.91 -7.55
C CYS A 29 -0.02 6.81 -8.72
N ALA A 30 -1.26 6.75 -9.21
CA ALA A 30 -1.73 7.56 -10.32
C ALA A 30 -1.70 9.06 -9.97
N LEU A 31 -2.23 9.43 -8.81
CA LEU A 31 -2.21 10.82 -8.34
C LEU A 31 -0.79 11.33 -8.08
N ALA A 32 0.12 10.48 -7.58
CA ALA A 32 1.52 10.86 -7.41
C ALA A 32 2.18 11.23 -8.74
N LYS A 33 2.00 10.42 -9.78
CA LYS A 33 2.51 10.70 -11.14
C LYS A 33 1.89 11.97 -11.73
N TYR A 34 0.58 12.12 -11.56
CA TYR A 34 -0.14 13.29 -12.06
C TYR A 34 0.30 14.60 -11.39
N PHE A 35 0.42 14.62 -10.06
CA PHE A 35 0.89 15.80 -9.34
C PHE A 35 2.37 16.10 -9.57
N ASP A 36 3.21 15.06 -9.74
CA ASP A 36 4.61 15.23 -10.11
C ASP A 36 4.76 15.93 -11.47
N ALA A 37 3.99 15.49 -12.47
CA ALA A 37 3.99 16.09 -13.81
C ALA A 37 3.55 17.56 -13.79
N GLN A 38 2.75 17.99 -12.81
CA GLN A 38 2.34 19.37 -12.60
C GLN A 38 3.27 20.19 -11.70
N GLY A 39 4.36 19.59 -11.18
CA GLY A 39 5.22 20.24 -10.20
C GLY A 39 4.58 20.44 -8.82
N LYS A 40 3.51 19.69 -8.50
CA LYS A 40 2.74 19.77 -7.25
C LYS A 40 3.03 18.65 -6.27
N LEU A 41 4.07 17.84 -6.50
CA LEU A 41 4.51 16.79 -5.59
C LEU A 41 5.83 17.18 -4.95
N PRO A 42 5.83 17.78 -3.74
CA PRO A 42 7.04 18.22 -3.06
C PRO A 42 8.06 17.09 -2.91
N CYS A 43 9.32 17.39 -3.18
CA CYS A 43 10.43 16.44 -3.16
C CYS A 43 10.22 15.20 -4.03
N ARG A 44 9.27 15.23 -4.96
CA ARG A 44 8.87 14.07 -5.78
C ARG A 44 8.59 12.85 -4.90
N THR A 45 7.81 13.03 -3.84
CA THR A 45 7.63 12.00 -2.81
C THR A 45 6.16 11.84 -2.44
N ALA A 46 5.68 10.60 -2.48
CA ALA A 46 4.41 10.17 -1.90
C ALA A 46 4.64 9.36 -0.62
N VAL A 47 3.65 9.35 0.27
CA VAL A 47 3.69 8.58 1.52
C VAL A 47 2.69 7.44 1.45
N GLY A 48 3.19 6.22 1.63
CA GLY A 48 2.37 5.01 1.78
C GLY A 48 2.58 4.38 3.14
N THR A 49 2.01 3.19 3.33
CA THR A 49 2.23 2.40 4.53
C THR A 49 3.12 1.20 4.27
N SER A 50 3.45 0.49 5.32
CA SER A 50 4.14 -0.81 5.20
C SER A 50 3.31 -1.84 4.41
N HIS A 51 2.00 -1.62 4.26
CA HIS A 51 1.07 -2.44 3.48
C HIS A 51 1.07 -2.14 1.99
N THR A 52 1.51 -0.96 1.57
CA THR A 52 1.51 -0.57 0.16
C THR A 52 2.22 -1.62 -0.69
N ASN A 53 1.58 -2.06 -1.75
CA ASN A 53 2.08 -3.09 -2.65
C ASN A 53 3.44 -2.69 -3.24
N MET A 54 4.37 -3.62 -3.35
CA MET A 54 5.70 -3.33 -3.89
C MET A 54 5.68 -2.92 -5.37
N ALA A 55 4.66 -3.34 -6.14
CA ALA A 55 4.50 -2.90 -7.52
C ALA A 55 4.38 -1.38 -7.62
N ILE A 56 3.67 -0.76 -6.67
CA ILE A 56 3.51 0.70 -6.59
C ILE A 56 4.85 1.39 -6.36
N GLU A 57 5.65 0.90 -5.39
CA GLU A 57 6.97 1.47 -5.13
C GLU A 57 7.90 1.37 -6.34
N ASN A 58 7.87 0.24 -7.02
CA ASN A 58 8.68 0.01 -8.23
C ASN A 58 8.22 0.89 -9.41
N ASP A 59 6.91 1.05 -9.59
CA ASP A 59 6.37 1.92 -10.65
C ASP A 59 6.70 3.39 -10.37
N LEU A 60 6.49 3.89 -9.17
CA LEU A 60 6.87 5.24 -8.78
C LEU A 60 8.37 5.49 -8.96
N LYS A 61 9.20 4.55 -8.53
CA LYS A 61 10.66 4.63 -8.69
C LYS A 61 11.07 4.70 -10.16
N ALA A 62 10.42 3.95 -11.05
CA ALA A 62 10.68 4.02 -12.49
C ALA A 62 10.38 5.41 -13.08
N HIS A 63 9.45 6.16 -12.45
CA HIS A 63 9.13 7.55 -12.78
C HIS A 63 9.98 8.59 -12.01
N GLY A 64 10.95 8.15 -11.20
CA GLY A 64 11.79 9.04 -10.39
C GLY A 64 11.06 9.63 -9.19
N ILE A 65 9.96 9.01 -8.75
CA ILE A 65 9.18 9.39 -7.58
C ILE A 65 9.53 8.44 -6.43
N SER A 66 9.74 8.99 -5.24
CA SER A 66 10.01 8.22 -4.03
C SER A 66 8.73 7.83 -3.32
N LEU A 67 8.65 6.61 -2.80
CA LEU A 67 7.63 6.20 -1.84
C LEU A 67 8.25 6.09 -0.45
N VAL A 68 7.79 6.93 0.48
CA VAL A 68 8.15 6.83 1.89
C VAL A 68 7.11 5.98 2.60
N ARG A 69 7.55 4.96 3.32
CA ARG A 69 6.65 4.06 4.06
C ARG A 69 6.56 4.45 5.52
N THR A 70 5.35 4.38 6.06
CA THR A 70 5.06 4.52 7.50
C THR A 70 4.51 3.22 8.07
N ASP A 71 4.24 3.19 9.36
CA ASP A 71 3.36 2.19 9.94
C ASP A 71 1.94 2.33 9.38
N ILE A 72 1.14 1.27 9.52
CA ILE A 72 -0.25 1.22 9.06
C ILE A 72 -1.10 2.10 9.98
N GLY A 73 -1.87 2.96 9.38
CA GLY A 73 -2.80 3.89 10.01
C GLY A 73 -2.61 5.31 9.48
N ASP A 74 -3.72 5.94 9.18
CA ASP A 74 -3.86 7.30 8.65
C ASP A 74 -3.06 8.35 9.44
N LYS A 75 -3.08 8.25 10.78
CA LYS A 75 -2.31 9.13 11.68
C LYS A 75 -0.80 9.12 11.40
N TYR A 76 -0.23 7.97 11.03
CA TYR A 76 1.20 7.88 10.73
C TYR A 76 1.51 8.46 9.35
N VAL A 77 0.61 8.26 8.39
CA VAL A 77 0.69 8.88 7.07
C VAL A 77 0.63 10.40 7.22
N LEU A 78 -0.39 10.92 7.91
CA LEU A 78 -0.54 12.35 8.15
C LEU A 78 0.67 12.95 8.90
N ALA A 79 1.12 12.31 9.98
CA ALA A 79 2.28 12.76 10.72
C ALA A 79 3.52 12.90 9.81
N ARG A 80 3.75 11.94 8.91
CA ARG A 80 4.87 11.99 7.97
C ARG A 80 4.70 13.10 6.93
N LEU A 81 3.47 13.32 6.44
CA LEU A 81 3.18 14.43 5.51
C LEU A 81 3.49 15.78 6.15
N LEU A 82 3.07 15.97 7.40
CA LEU A 82 3.31 17.22 8.15
C LEU A 82 4.79 17.41 8.49
N GLU A 83 5.47 16.37 8.98
CA GLU A 83 6.88 16.42 9.38
C GLU A 83 7.81 16.82 8.22
N LYS A 84 7.56 16.27 7.04
CA LYS A 84 8.44 16.43 5.86
C LYS A 84 7.92 17.41 4.82
N GLY A 85 6.75 17.99 5.02
CA GLY A 85 6.15 18.91 4.06
C GLY A 85 5.68 18.24 2.75
N TYR A 86 5.39 16.94 2.78
CA TYR A 86 4.83 16.24 1.62
C TYR A 86 3.35 16.57 1.47
N SER A 87 2.80 16.41 0.25
CA SER A 87 1.42 16.80 -0.08
C SER A 87 0.47 15.62 -0.29
N LEU A 88 0.98 14.42 -0.57
CA LEU A 88 0.18 13.26 -0.94
C LEU A 88 0.59 12.01 -0.14
N GLY A 89 -0.39 11.36 0.46
CA GLY A 89 -0.20 10.08 1.10
C GLY A 89 -1.49 9.25 1.11
N GLY A 90 -1.36 7.96 1.38
CA GLY A 90 -2.54 7.10 1.42
C GLY A 90 -2.26 5.65 1.81
N GLU A 91 -3.33 4.90 1.85
CA GLU A 91 -3.37 3.49 2.21
C GLU A 91 -4.12 2.68 1.15
N GLN A 92 -3.80 1.40 1.05
CA GLN A 92 -4.49 0.46 0.16
C GLN A 92 -6.02 0.45 0.36
N SER A 93 -6.47 0.70 1.59
CA SER A 93 -7.90 0.80 1.94
C SER A 93 -8.67 1.92 1.22
N GLY A 94 -7.98 2.80 0.49
CA GLY A 94 -8.61 3.94 -0.18
C GLY A 94 -8.60 5.23 0.62
N HIS A 95 -8.02 5.25 1.82
CA HIS A 95 -7.84 6.47 2.62
C HIS A 95 -6.68 7.28 2.04
N ILE A 96 -7.01 8.29 1.23
CA ILE A 96 -6.04 9.16 0.54
C ILE A 96 -6.09 10.55 1.15
N ILE A 97 -4.93 11.07 1.54
CA ILE A 97 -4.76 12.41 2.11
C ILE A 97 -4.13 13.31 1.07
N LEU A 98 -4.87 14.30 0.62
CA LEU A 98 -4.42 15.41 -0.20
C LEU A 98 -4.16 16.60 0.72
N LYS A 99 -2.99 16.61 1.38
CA LYS A 99 -2.68 17.49 2.53
C LYS A 99 -2.87 18.98 2.24
N ASP A 100 -2.68 19.42 1.01
CA ASP A 100 -2.84 20.83 0.64
C ASP A 100 -4.31 21.28 0.59
N TYR A 101 -5.24 20.33 0.69
CA TYR A 101 -6.70 20.56 0.72
C TYR A 101 -7.33 20.14 2.05
N ALA A 102 -6.91 19.00 2.61
CA ALA A 102 -7.45 18.47 3.87
C ALA A 102 -6.36 17.71 4.65
N THR A 103 -6.47 17.73 5.98
CA THR A 103 -5.55 17.01 6.88
C THR A 103 -6.09 15.65 7.30
N THR A 104 -7.02 15.11 6.56
CA THR A 104 -7.59 13.77 6.73
C THR A 104 -7.83 13.14 5.37
N GLY A 105 -8.07 11.84 5.31
CA GLY A 105 -8.60 11.20 4.12
C GLY A 105 -9.97 11.78 3.77
N ASP A 106 -10.21 11.93 2.49
CA ASP A 106 -11.48 12.43 1.95
C ASP A 106 -11.72 11.71 0.62
N GLY A 107 -12.66 10.76 0.63
CA GLY A 107 -12.98 9.96 -0.54
C GLY A 107 -13.60 10.80 -1.65
N ILE A 108 -14.42 11.80 -1.32
CA ILE A 108 -15.05 12.68 -2.32
C ILE A 108 -14.01 13.57 -2.98
N LEU A 109 -13.12 14.19 -2.21
CA LEU A 109 -12.01 14.98 -2.73
C LEU A 109 -11.08 14.12 -3.60
N THR A 110 -10.80 12.88 -3.17
CA THR A 110 -10.02 11.91 -3.94
C THR A 110 -10.69 11.57 -5.27
N ALA A 111 -12.02 11.35 -5.28
CA ALA A 111 -12.78 11.09 -6.50
C ALA A 111 -12.72 12.27 -7.48
N ILE A 112 -12.82 13.51 -6.98
CA ILE A 112 -12.68 14.72 -7.78
C ILE A 112 -11.27 14.83 -8.37
N ALA A 113 -10.23 14.61 -7.56
CA ALA A 113 -8.84 14.66 -8.02
C ALA A 113 -8.56 13.61 -9.09
N LEU A 114 -9.04 12.37 -8.89
CA LEU A 114 -8.93 11.28 -9.84
C LEU A 114 -9.65 11.59 -11.15
N THR A 115 -10.89 12.11 -11.09
CA THR A 115 -11.66 12.49 -12.27
C THR A 115 -10.98 13.60 -13.05
N ASN A 116 -10.46 14.63 -12.37
CA ASN A 116 -9.74 15.72 -13.01
C ASN A 116 -8.47 15.23 -13.72
N MET A 117 -7.75 14.29 -13.12
CA MET A 117 -6.60 13.63 -13.74
C MET A 117 -7.02 12.94 -15.05
N LEU A 118 -8.05 12.09 -15.00
CA LEU A 118 -8.51 11.34 -16.18
C LEU A 118 -8.97 12.25 -17.31
N ILE A 119 -9.72 13.31 -16.99
CA ILE A 119 -10.16 14.30 -17.98
C ILE A 119 -8.95 15.02 -18.60
N SER A 120 -8.00 15.48 -17.77
CA SER A 120 -6.85 16.25 -18.25
C SER A 120 -5.90 15.42 -19.11
N GLU A 121 -5.81 14.11 -18.85
CA GLU A 121 -4.97 13.18 -19.62
C GLU A 121 -5.74 12.51 -20.78
N ASN A 122 -7.05 12.75 -20.88
CA ASN A 122 -7.95 12.11 -21.83
C ASN A 122 -7.86 10.58 -21.80
N LYS A 123 -7.89 10.01 -20.57
CA LYS A 123 -7.78 8.58 -20.31
C LYS A 123 -9.01 8.03 -19.64
N THR A 124 -9.28 6.74 -19.86
CA THR A 124 -10.19 5.95 -19.05
C THR A 124 -9.56 5.60 -17.69
N LEU A 125 -10.33 5.04 -16.76
CA LEU A 125 -9.81 4.68 -15.45
C LEU A 125 -8.76 3.54 -15.57
N ALA A 126 -9.04 2.52 -16.38
CA ALA A 126 -8.08 1.44 -16.60
C ALA A 126 -6.77 1.96 -17.21
N GLU A 127 -6.83 2.86 -18.19
CA GLU A 127 -5.64 3.41 -18.84
C GLU A 127 -4.82 4.34 -17.91
N GLY A 128 -5.49 5.10 -17.06
CA GLY A 128 -4.84 6.11 -16.22
C GLY A 128 -4.31 5.58 -14.89
N VAL A 129 -4.90 4.50 -14.36
CA VAL A 129 -4.68 4.11 -12.96
C VAL A 129 -4.23 2.67 -12.79
N LYS A 130 -4.64 1.76 -13.68
CA LYS A 130 -4.39 0.32 -13.50
C LYS A 130 -2.91 -0.02 -13.57
N ILE A 131 -2.43 -0.65 -12.51
CA ILE A 131 -1.07 -1.17 -12.39
C ILE A 131 -1.16 -2.65 -12.03
N PRO A 132 -0.40 -3.53 -12.67
CA PRO A 132 -0.33 -4.94 -12.28
C PRO A 132 0.26 -5.05 -10.87
N LEU A 133 -0.59 -5.29 -9.88
CA LEU A 133 -0.12 -5.50 -8.50
C LEU A 133 0.57 -6.85 -8.37
N TYR A 134 1.59 -6.91 -7.53
CA TYR A 134 2.20 -8.17 -7.16
C TYR A 134 1.26 -8.96 -6.26
N PRO A 135 1.19 -10.29 -6.37
CA PRO A 135 0.41 -11.12 -5.48
C PRO A 135 0.74 -10.82 -4.02
N GLN A 136 -0.28 -10.73 -3.20
CA GLN A 136 -0.17 -10.45 -1.78
C GLN A 136 -1.04 -11.43 -0.99
N GLU A 137 -0.46 -12.07 0.01
CA GLU A 137 -1.18 -12.90 0.96
C GLU A 137 -1.20 -12.26 2.34
N ASN A 138 -2.37 -12.34 2.98
CA ASN A 138 -2.59 -11.88 4.33
C ASN A 138 -3.10 -13.07 5.16
N LYS A 139 -2.44 -13.38 6.26
CA LYS A 139 -2.86 -14.43 7.17
C LYS A 139 -2.96 -13.89 8.60
N ASN A 140 -4.04 -14.26 9.27
CA ASN A 140 -4.18 -14.03 10.70
C ASN A 140 -3.86 -15.32 11.43
N VAL A 141 -2.90 -15.29 12.35
CA VAL A 141 -2.50 -16.42 13.19
C VAL A 141 -2.88 -16.09 14.63
N PRO A 142 -3.82 -16.85 15.25
CA PRO A 142 -4.12 -16.71 16.68
C PRO A 142 -2.90 -17.06 17.51
N VAL A 143 -2.62 -16.29 18.54
CA VAL A 143 -1.51 -16.54 19.48
C VAL A 143 -1.96 -16.14 20.88
N GLU A 144 -1.44 -16.85 21.90
CA GLU A 144 -1.77 -16.55 23.30
C GLU A 144 -1.24 -15.17 23.74
N ASP A 145 0.03 -14.89 23.44
CA ASP A 145 0.69 -13.63 23.78
C ASP A 145 1.36 -13.02 22.53
N LYS A 146 0.61 -12.15 21.85
CA LYS A 146 1.07 -11.45 20.65
C LYS A 146 2.27 -10.54 20.88
N PHE A 147 2.43 -10.00 22.08
CA PHE A 147 3.54 -9.09 22.38
C PHE A 147 4.83 -9.87 22.65
N ARG A 148 4.74 -11.02 23.29
CA ARG A 148 5.89 -11.92 23.44
C ARG A 148 6.40 -12.36 22.08
N VAL A 149 5.50 -12.78 21.20
CA VAL A 149 5.86 -13.25 19.85
C VAL A 149 6.50 -12.14 19.02
N ILE A 150 5.85 -10.97 18.92
CA ILE A 150 6.34 -9.91 18.03
C ILE A 150 7.65 -9.26 18.52
N ASN A 151 7.91 -9.28 19.81
CA ASN A 151 9.14 -8.76 20.41
C ASN A 151 10.27 -9.81 20.47
N SER A 152 10.06 -11.01 19.93
CA SER A 152 11.09 -12.04 19.85
C SER A 152 12.24 -11.58 18.94
N GLU A 153 13.45 -11.62 19.49
CA GLU A 153 14.66 -11.32 18.73
C GLU A 153 14.88 -12.33 17.61
N GLU A 154 14.56 -13.60 17.87
CA GLU A 154 14.65 -14.67 16.87
C GLU A 154 13.70 -14.40 15.69
N LEU A 155 12.43 -14.05 15.94
CA LEU A 155 11.48 -13.70 14.90
C LEU A 155 12.00 -12.54 14.05
N SER A 156 12.51 -11.50 14.70
CA SER A 156 13.07 -10.32 14.00
C SER A 156 14.25 -10.68 13.10
N LYS A 157 15.15 -11.55 13.56
CA LYS A 157 16.30 -12.05 12.78
C LYS A 157 15.83 -12.87 11.58
N GLN A 158 14.84 -13.75 11.76
CA GLN A 158 14.32 -14.58 10.68
C GLN A 158 13.58 -13.74 9.62
N VAL A 159 12.75 -12.79 10.03
CA VAL A 159 12.10 -11.85 9.11
C VAL A 159 13.13 -11.05 8.30
N ALA A 160 14.18 -10.56 8.95
CA ALA A 160 15.27 -9.86 8.27
C ALA A 160 15.99 -10.77 7.27
N LYS A 161 16.26 -12.04 7.63
CA LYS A 161 16.89 -13.03 6.75
C LYS A 161 16.02 -13.31 5.52
N TYR A 162 14.71 -13.51 5.69
CA TYR A 162 13.79 -13.70 4.55
C TYR A 162 13.75 -12.48 3.64
N ASN A 163 13.63 -11.27 4.21
CA ASN A 163 13.61 -10.05 3.41
C ASN A 163 14.93 -9.83 2.65
N ALA A 164 16.07 -10.17 3.24
CA ALA A 164 17.36 -10.13 2.56
C ALA A 164 17.44 -11.15 1.41
N ALA A 165 16.94 -12.36 1.61
CA ALA A 165 16.91 -13.40 0.58
C ALA A 165 16.00 -13.05 -0.59
N LEU A 166 14.91 -12.33 -0.35
CA LEU A 166 14.01 -11.83 -1.40
C LEU A 166 14.68 -10.78 -2.30
N ALA A 167 15.74 -10.12 -1.84
CA ALA A 167 16.56 -9.19 -2.63
C ALA A 167 15.74 -8.17 -3.44
N GLY A 168 14.70 -7.60 -2.86
CA GLY A 168 13.78 -6.64 -3.50
C GLY A 168 12.70 -7.28 -4.40
N LYS A 169 12.67 -8.61 -4.53
CA LYS A 169 11.60 -9.33 -5.24
C LYS A 169 10.38 -9.62 -4.38
N GLY A 170 10.41 -9.24 -3.13
CA GLY A 170 9.29 -9.48 -2.22
C GLY A 170 9.53 -8.85 -0.86
N ARG A 171 8.50 -8.94 -0.03
CA ARG A 171 8.50 -8.45 1.34
C ARG A 171 7.68 -9.36 2.23
N LEU A 172 8.26 -9.76 3.35
CA LEU A 172 7.58 -10.39 4.47
C LEU A 172 7.44 -9.36 5.59
N MET A 173 6.24 -9.22 6.13
CA MET A 173 5.96 -8.41 7.31
C MET A 173 5.11 -9.19 8.30
N ILE A 174 5.49 -9.11 9.56
CA ILE A 174 4.78 -9.75 10.67
C ILE A 174 4.48 -8.68 11.71
N ARG A 175 3.22 -8.58 12.15
CA ARG A 175 2.83 -7.60 13.17
C ARG A 175 1.71 -8.10 14.09
N ALA A 176 1.67 -7.57 15.31
CA ALA A 176 0.54 -7.81 16.20
C ALA A 176 -0.73 -7.09 15.69
N SER A 177 -1.89 -7.73 15.88
CA SER A 177 -3.18 -7.06 15.72
C SER A 177 -3.36 -6.01 16.81
N GLY A 178 -3.88 -4.82 16.47
CA GLY A 178 -4.18 -3.77 17.46
C GLY A 178 -5.26 -4.19 18.47
N THR A 179 -6.27 -4.91 18.01
CA THR A 179 -7.51 -5.17 18.77
C THR A 179 -7.69 -6.63 19.20
N GLU A 180 -7.04 -7.59 18.56
CA GLU A 180 -7.30 -9.02 18.77
C GLU A 180 -6.02 -9.78 19.17
N PRO A 181 -6.12 -10.93 19.87
CA PRO A 181 -4.98 -11.78 20.22
C PRO A 181 -4.52 -12.60 19.00
N LYS A 182 -3.94 -11.92 18.03
CA LYS A 182 -3.43 -12.54 16.82
C LYS A 182 -2.26 -11.77 16.21
N ILE A 183 -1.43 -12.49 15.49
CA ILE A 183 -0.39 -11.97 14.62
C ILE A 183 -0.92 -11.91 13.19
N LYS A 184 -0.60 -10.85 12.49
CA LYS A 184 -0.90 -10.68 11.07
C LYS A 184 0.37 -10.88 10.26
N LEU A 185 0.34 -11.84 9.34
CA LEU A 185 1.38 -12.08 8.36
C LEU A 185 0.99 -11.43 7.03
N TYR A 186 1.92 -10.74 6.42
CA TYR A 186 1.79 -10.16 5.10
C TYR A 186 2.96 -10.60 4.24
N VAL A 187 2.65 -11.20 3.11
CA VAL A 187 3.64 -11.61 2.11
C VAL A 187 3.26 -10.98 0.79
N ASN A 188 4.20 -10.26 0.20
CA ASN A 188 4.04 -9.64 -1.11
C ASN A 188 5.29 -9.93 -1.94
N THR A 189 5.15 -10.67 -3.02
CA THR A 189 6.29 -11.09 -3.84
C THR A 189 6.07 -10.84 -5.31
N ASN A 190 7.17 -10.61 -6.01
CA ASN A 190 7.27 -10.55 -7.46
C ASN A 190 8.17 -11.70 -7.94
N ALA A 191 7.75 -12.38 -9.01
CA ALA A 191 8.52 -13.39 -9.70
C ALA A 191 8.42 -13.21 -11.21
N SER A 192 8.94 -14.16 -11.97
CA SER A 192 8.91 -14.14 -13.45
C SER A 192 7.49 -14.12 -14.02
N ASP A 193 6.56 -14.78 -13.33
CA ASP A 193 5.14 -14.73 -13.63
C ASP A 193 4.28 -14.74 -12.35
N LYS A 194 2.96 -14.61 -12.52
CA LYS A 194 2.01 -14.54 -11.40
C LYS A 194 1.97 -15.84 -10.60
N ALA A 195 2.03 -17.00 -11.27
CA ALA A 195 1.96 -18.30 -10.61
C ALA A 195 3.20 -18.56 -9.74
N ASP A 196 4.39 -18.21 -10.23
CA ASP A 196 5.62 -18.28 -9.45
C ASP A 196 5.59 -17.35 -8.24
N ALA A 197 5.04 -16.13 -8.39
CA ALA A 197 4.88 -15.19 -7.29
C ALA A 197 3.88 -15.72 -6.23
N GLU A 198 2.75 -16.27 -6.65
CA GLU A 198 1.76 -16.89 -5.76
C GLU A 198 2.35 -18.08 -4.99
N LYS A 199 3.12 -18.94 -5.68
CA LYS A 199 3.81 -20.05 -5.04
C LYS A 199 4.84 -19.56 -4.01
N LEU A 200 5.65 -18.56 -4.36
CA LEU A 200 6.62 -17.99 -3.43
C LEU A 200 5.94 -17.37 -2.21
N ASN A 201 4.80 -16.69 -2.39
CA ASN A 201 3.99 -16.19 -1.27
C ASN A 201 3.52 -17.33 -0.36
N ALA A 202 2.98 -18.41 -0.92
CA ALA A 202 2.51 -19.56 -0.14
C ALA A 202 3.64 -20.21 0.64
N ASP A 203 4.80 -20.43 0.03
CA ASP A 203 5.98 -21.02 0.68
C ASP A 203 6.48 -20.13 1.83
N LEU A 204 6.58 -18.82 1.62
CA LEU A 204 7.00 -17.88 2.65
C LEU A 204 5.97 -17.77 3.78
N ARG A 205 4.68 -17.84 3.48
CA ARG A 205 3.62 -17.85 4.49
C ARG A 205 3.74 -19.07 5.40
N VAL A 206 3.87 -20.26 4.82
CA VAL A 206 4.03 -21.51 5.60
C VAL A 206 5.29 -21.46 6.47
N ALA A 207 6.42 -21.04 5.89
CA ALA A 207 7.68 -20.91 6.64
C ALA A 207 7.56 -19.87 7.76
N SER A 208 6.79 -18.79 7.57
CA SER A 208 6.61 -17.75 8.57
C SER A 208 5.63 -18.15 9.68
N GLU A 209 4.61 -18.94 9.37
CA GLU A 209 3.70 -19.49 10.38
C GLU A 209 4.46 -20.37 11.37
N ALA A 210 5.38 -21.22 10.88
CA ALA A 210 6.22 -22.07 11.72
C ALA A 210 7.16 -21.31 12.68
N LEU A 211 7.34 -19.99 12.50
CA LEU A 211 8.13 -19.16 13.42
C LEU A 211 7.28 -18.60 14.58
N LEU A 212 5.96 -18.79 14.54
CA LEU A 212 5.04 -18.26 15.54
C LEU A 212 4.63 -19.28 16.59
N ASP A 213 4.96 -20.57 16.37
CA ASP A 213 4.79 -21.66 17.31
C ASP A 213 5.95 -21.68 18.33
#